data_a59425af4ece64595bd5725cc0a1df8a
#
_entry.id   a59425af4ece64595bd5725cc0a1df8a
#
_cell.length_a   1.000
_cell.length_b   1.000
_cell.length_c   1.000
_cell.angle_alpha   90.00
_cell.angle_beta   90.00
_cell.angle_gamma   90.00
#
_symmetry.space_group_name_H-M   'P 1'
#
loop_
_entity.id
_entity.type
_entity.pdbx_description
1 polymer ?
#
loop_
_entity_poly.entity_id
_entity_poly.type
_entity_poly.pdbx_seq_one_letter_code
_entity_poly.pdbx_strand_id
1 'polypeptide(L)'
;MSQITLRKLESFNTLTSLRRIDKSQGTVSFEPIRFRNWYNVDMDVYLEKYDYNLQRPFVWTLLQQQELIWSIFMGRPIPPFVFIHHASSRMNDNESVTMQIIDGKQRLTTIFRYMDNEFPIIVDGEEVFFKDLDRMAQHRINFFDMRAQVYYSYNEEPITDDEKIVIFNHYNFAGTPQEEEHKNRLYSFLDVSTK
;
A
#
# COMPACT_ATOMS: atom_id res chain seq x y z
N MET A 1 -2.89 8.66 -30.33
CA MET A 1 -3.52 8.58 -29.00
C MET A 1 -4.85 7.87 -29.13
N SER A 2 -4.90 6.56 -28.90
CA SER A 2 -6.15 5.83 -28.90
C SER A 2 -6.86 6.12 -27.58
N GLN A 3 -7.99 6.83 -27.67
CA GLN A 3 -8.90 6.98 -26.54
C GLN A 3 -9.27 5.59 -26.03
N ILE A 4 -8.86 5.23 -24.83
CA ILE A 4 -9.43 4.10 -24.11
C ILE A 4 -10.84 4.52 -23.74
N THR A 5 -11.81 4.10 -24.55
CA THR A 5 -13.22 4.40 -24.29
C THR A 5 -13.66 3.64 -23.03
N LEU A 6 -14.52 4.27 -22.22
CA LEU A 6 -15.23 3.63 -21.10
C LEU A 6 -15.79 2.23 -21.45
N ARG A 7 -16.21 2.01 -22.71
CA ARG A 7 -16.62 0.70 -23.22
C ARG A 7 -15.53 -0.39 -23.16
N LYS A 8 -14.24 -0.04 -23.29
CA LYS A 8 -13.15 -1.02 -23.15
C LYS A 8 -12.91 -1.39 -21.68
N LEU A 9 -13.23 -0.50 -20.76
CA LEU A 9 -13.26 -0.80 -19.32
C LEU A 9 -14.50 -1.60 -18.94
N GLU A 10 -15.62 -1.42 -19.64
CA GLU A 10 -16.85 -2.19 -19.44
C GLU A 10 -16.76 -3.63 -19.97
N SER A 11 -15.94 -3.90 -21.00
CA SER A 11 -15.74 -5.26 -21.55
C SER A 11 -14.93 -6.18 -20.64
N PHE A 12 -14.14 -5.61 -19.78
CA PHE A 12 -13.58 -6.34 -18.67
C PHE A 12 -14.62 -6.41 -17.58
N ASN A 13 -15.22 -7.35 -17.17
CA ASN A 13 -16.00 -7.47 -15.92
C ASN A 13 -15.46 -6.67 -14.73
N THR A 14 -14.70 -5.62 -15.02
CA THR A 14 -13.98 -4.73 -14.14
C THR A 14 -14.92 -4.06 -13.15
N LEU A 15 -16.11 -3.61 -13.65
CA LEU A 15 -17.11 -3.04 -12.77
C LEU A 15 -17.75 -4.10 -11.86
N THR A 16 -17.88 -5.34 -12.31
CA THR A 16 -18.38 -6.44 -11.48
C THR A 16 -17.33 -6.86 -10.46
N SER A 17 -16.07 -6.94 -10.85
CA SER A 17 -14.97 -7.23 -9.94
C SER A 17 -14.76 -6.10 -8.92
N LEU A 18 -14.77 -4.84 -9.36
CA LEU A 18 -14.71 -3.69 -8.45
C LEU A 18 -15.94 -3.61 -7.53
N ARG A 19 -17.15 -3.85 -8.04
CA ARG A 19 -18.35 -3.92 -7.20
C ARG A 19 -18.33 -5.06 -6.20
N ARG A 20 -17.74 -6.21 -6.56
CA ARG A 20 -17.53 -7.32 -5.64
C ARG A 20 -16.51 -6.92 -4.57
N ILE A 21 -15.42 -6.28 -4.97
CA ILE A 21 -14.38 -5.77 -4.08
C ILE A 21 -14.94 -4.63 -3.22
N ASP A 22 -15.68 -3.69 -3.78
CA ASP A 22 -16.31 -2.58 -3.05
C ASP A 22 -17.24 -3.05 -1.93
N LYS A 23 -17.93 -4.15 -2.10
CA LYS A 23 -18.81 -4.71 -1.04
C LYS A 23 -18.03 -5.27 0.14
N SER A 24 -16.76 -5.59 -0.04
CA SER A 24 -15.87 -6.13 0.99
C SER A 24 -14.86 -5.11 1.50
N GLN A 25 -14.98 -3.88 1.04
CA GLN A 25 -14.05 -2.82 1.35
C GLN A 25 -14.39 -2.17 2.69
N GLY A 26 -13.39 -2.03 3.54
CA GLY A 26 -13.50 -1.33 4.82
C GLY A 26 -12.42 -0.28 4.98
N THR A 27 -12.80 0.91 5.50
CA THR A 27 -11.81 1.87 6.00
C THR A 27 -11.51 1.53 7.44
N VAL A 28 -10.24 1.31 7.74
CA VAL A 28 -9.74 0.99 9.07
C VAL A 28 -8.61 1.91 9.45
N SER A 29 -8.39 2.05 10.73
CA SER A 29 -7.28 2.81 11.28
C SER A 29 -6.35 1.87 12.01
N PHE A 30 -5.06 2.03 11.77
CA PHE A 30 -4.01 1.27 12.43
C PHE A 30 -3.05 2.23 13.15
N GLU A 31 -2.48 1.77 14.23
CA GLU A 31 -1.33 2.40 14.88
C GLU A 31 -0.05 1.71 14.39
N PRO A 32 0.99 2.42 13.91
CA PRO A 32 2.18 1.80 13.32
C PRO A 32 2.82 0.72 14.17
N ILE A 33 2.96 0.96 15.48
CA ILE A 33 3.56 0.00 16.39
C ILE A 33 2.75 -1.30 16.52
N ARG A 34 1.42 -1.18 16.57
CA ARG A 34 0.54 -2.36 16.63
C ARG A 34 0.47 -3.06 15.29
N PHE A 35 0.36 -2.29 14.22
CA PHE A 35 0.33 -2.83 12.87
C PHE A 35 1.57 -3.69 12.58
N ARG A 36 2.75 -3.17 12.88
CA ARG A 36 4.02 -3.88 12.73
C ARG A 36 4.10 -5.18 13.54
N ASN A 37 3.52 -5.18 14.73
CA ASN A 37 3.59 -6.35 15.63
C ASN A 37 2.56 -7.44 15.30
N TRP A 38 1.43 -7.07 14.67
CA TRP A 38 0.29 -7.97 14.46
C TRP A 38 0.15 -8.48 13.04
N TYR A 39 0.71 -7.76 12.07
CA TYR A 39 0.54 -8.08 10.66
C TYR A 39 1.88 -8.39 10.00
N ASN A 40 1.89 -9.48 9.25
CA ASN A 40 2.94 -9.74 8.27
C ASN A 40 2.52 -9.05 6.97
N VAL A 41 3.36 -8.14 6.45
CA VAL A 41 3.04 -7.37 5.25
C VAL A 41 3.94 -7.80 4.11
N ASP A 42 3.32 -8.36 3.07
CA ASP A 42 3.99 -8.56 1.79
C ASP A 42 4.13 -7.20 1.08
N MET A 43 5.37 -6.73 1.01
CA MET A 43 5.73 -5.45 0.42
C MET A 43 5.95 -5.51 -1.09
N ASP A 44 6.05 -6.70 -1.66
CA ASP A 44 6.42 -6.87 -3.07
C ASP A 44 5.24 -7.20 -3.97
N VAL A 45 4.27 -7.95 -3.48
CA VAL A 45 3.03 -8.32 -4.19
C VAL A 45 3.31 -8.92 -5.57
N TYR A 46 3.82 -10.15 -5.54
CA TYR A 46 4.12 -10.87 -6.76
C TYR A 46 2.85 -11.38 -7.44
N LEU A 47 2.76 -11.18 -8.76
CA LEU A 47 1.67 -11.64 -9.60
C LEU A 47 2.10 -12.93 -10.31
N GLU A 48 1.70 -14.08 -9.78
CA GLU A 48 2.11 -15.40 -10.28
C GLU A 48 1.71 -15.63 -11.74
N LYS A 49 0.49 -15.21 -12.10
CA LYS A 49 -0.05 -15.32 -13.46
C LYS A 49 0.81 -14.63 -14.51
N TYR A 50 1.52 -13.57 -14.13
CA TYR A 50 2.24 -12.69 -15.04
C TYR A 50 3.76 -12.73 -14.85
N ASP A 51 4.25 -13.51 -13.86
CA ASP A 51 5.66 -13.54 -13.46
C ASP A 51 6.21 -12.12 -13.23
N TYR A 52 5.49 -11.33 -12.40
CA TYR A 52 5.75 -9.91 -12.29
C TYR A 52 5.52 -9.39 -10.87
N ASN A 53 6.44 -8.53 -10.39
CA ASN A 53 6.24 -7.82 -9.13
C ASN A 53 5.44 -6.54 -9.36
N LEU A 54 4.28 -6.42 -8.72
CA LEU A 54 3.40 -5.26 -8.82
C LEU A 54 4.02 -4.00 -8.21
N GLN A 55 4.80 -4.18 -7.15
CA GLN A 55 5.40 -3.08 -6.42
C GLN A 55 6.81 -2.78 -6.94
N ARG A 56 7.10 -1.50 -7.17
CA ARG A 56 8.46 -1.05 -7.47
C ARG A 56 9.37 -1.15 -6.22
N PRO A 57 10.69 -1.23 -6.40
CA PRO A 57 11.64 -1.13 -5.31
C PRO A 57 11.47 0.14 -4.48
N PHE A 58 12.06 0.18 -3.29
CA PHE A 58 12.11 1.40 -2.51
C PHE A 58 13.06 2.42 -3.17
N VAL A 59 12.52 3.61 -3.51
CA VAL A 59 13.26 4.62 -4.29
C VAL A 59 13.24 6.02 -3.66
N TRP A 60 12.55 6.20 -2.52
CA TRP A 60 12.48 7.50 -1.88
C TRP A 60 13.84 7.98 -1.38
N THR A 61 14.18 9.22 -1.72
CA THR A 61 15.35 9.91 -1.22
C THR A 61 15.26 10.15 0.29
N LEU A 62 16.38 10.44 0.92
CA LEU A 62 16.40 10.78 2.35
C LEU A 62 15.48 11.97 2.65
N LEU A 63 15.50 13.00 1.79
CA LEU A 63 14.63 14.16 1.98
C LEU A 63 13.14 13.79 1.96
N GLN A 64 12.70 12.97 1.01
CA GLN A 64 11.30 12.52 0.96
C GLN A 64 10.91 11.71 2.20
N GLN A 65 11.81 10.89 2.69
CA GLN A 65 11.61 10.14 3.94
C GLN A 65 11.46 11.08 5.14
N GLN A 66 12.35 12.05 5.26
CA GLN A 66 12.31 13.06 6.34
C GLN A 66 11.04 13.91 6.28
N GLU A 67 10.61 14.33 5.08
CA GLU A 67 9.37 15.10 4.89
C GLU A 67 8.12 14.33 5.32
N LEU A 68 8.07 13.02 5.10
CA LEU A 68 6.98 12.19 5.61
C LEU A 68 6.95 12.18 7.14
N ILE A 69 8.09 11.94 7.78
CA ILE A 69 8.18 11.92 9.25
C ILE A 69 7.78 13.28 9.83
N TRP A 70 8.24 14.38 9.23
CA TRP A 70 7.81 15.73 9.60
C TRP A 70 6.30 15.93 9.41
N SER A 71 5.71 15.37 8.37
CA SER A 71 4.26 15.44 8.15
C SER A 71 3.49 14.77 9.27
N ILE A 72 3.97 13.64 9.79
CA ILE A 72 3.38 12.96 10.95
C ILE A 72 3.50 13.84 12.20
N PHE A 73 4.67 14.42 12.48
CA PHE A 73 4.84 15.32 13.61
C PHE A 73 3.95 16.55 13.56
N MET A 74 3.75 17.10 12.37
CA MET A 74 2.89 18.27 12.16
C MET A 74 1.39 17.92 12.13
N GLY A 75 1.03 16.63 12.23
CA GLY A 75 -0.38 16.19 12.11
C GLY A 75 -0.98 16.43 10.72
N ARG A 76 -0.14 16.50 9.68
CA ARG A 76 -0.62 16.68 8.30
C ARG A 76 -1.30 15.40 7.82
N PRO A 77 -2.36 15.50 7.00
CA PRO A 77 -2.99 14.33 6.42
C PRO A 77 -2.00 13.53 5.57
N ILE A 78 -1.94 12.23 5.84
CA ILE A 78 -1.20 11.28 5.01
C ILE A 78 -2.21 10.50 4.19
N PRO A 79 -2.02 10.33 2.86
CA PRO A 79 -2.92 9.55 2.04
C PRO A 79 -3.12 8.14 2.64
N PRO A 80 -4.34 7.59 2.58
CA PRO A 80 -4.60 6.25 3.08
C PRO A 80 -3.68 5.21 2.44
N PHE A 81 -3.36 4.18 3.20
CA PHE A 81 -2.72 2.97 2.68
C PHE A 81 -3.77 2.08 2.02
N VAL A 82 -3.36 1.23 1.10
CA VAL A 82 -4.25 0.25 0.48
C VAL A 82 -3.68 -1.14 0.65
N PHE A 83 -4.46 -2.01 1.28
CA PHE A 83 -4.06 -3.39 1.54
C PHE A 83 -5.08 -4.38 0.98
N ILE A 84 -4.58 -5.56 0.66
CA ILE A 84 -5.39 -6.77 0.46
C ILE A 84 -5.14 -7.70 1.64
N HIS A 85 -6.23 -8.20 2.22
CA HIS A 85 -6.20 -9.21 3.26
C HIS A 85 -6.59 -10.56 2.65
N HIS A 86 -5.71 -11.57 2.80
CA HIS A 86 -5.98 -12.91 2.33
C HIS A 86 -6.81 -13.69 3.36
N ALA A 87 -8.03 -14.10 2.97
CA ALA A 87 -8.96 -14.83 3.83
C ALA A 87 -8.48 -16.26 4.19
N SER A 88 -7.50 -16.81 3.46
CA SER A 88 -6.93 -18.13 3.76
C SER A 88 -6.07 -18.17 5.01
N SER A 89 -5.72 -17.04 5.56
CA SER A 89 -5.14 -16.99 6.89
C SER A 89 -6.26 -17.25 7.92
N ARG A 90 -6.71 -18.50 8.02
CA ARG A 90 -7.39 -18.93 9.24
C ARG A 90 -6.47 -18.53 10.38
N MET A 91 -6.99 -17.70 11.27
CA MET A 91 -6.34 -17.40 12.54
C MET A 91 -6.16 -18.72 13.31
N ASN A 92 -5.15 -19.48 12.95
CA ASN A 92 -4.54 -20.37 13.91
C ASN A 92 -3.83 -19.44 14.88
N ASP A 93 -4.08 -19.60 16.15
CA ASP A 93 -3.72 -18.70 17.26
C ASP A 93 -2.24 -18.24 17.31
N ASN A 94 -1.40 -18.61 16.35
CA ASN A 94 0.04 -18.33 16.28
C ASN A 94 0.54 -17.78 14.94
N GLU A 95 -0.32 -17.53 13.93
CA GLU A 95 0.12 -16.97 12.66
C GLU A 95 -0.34 -15.52 12.53
N SER A 96 0.62 -14.61 12.30
CA SER A 96 0.32 -13.22 11.99
C SER A 96 -0.48 -13.14 10.69
N VAL A 97 -1.51 -12.30 10.69
CA VAL A 97 -2.33 -12.05 9.50
C VAL A 97 -1.47 -11.46 8.40
N THR A 98 -1.46 -12.09 7.23
CA THR A 98 -0.72 -11.60 6.07
C THR A 98 -1.56 -10.60 5.28
N MET A 99 -1.00 -9.41 5.08
CA MET A 99 -1.56 -8.38 4.21
C MET A 99 -0.61 -8.11 3.04
N GLN A 100 -1.17 -7.84 1.87
CA GLN A 100 -0.40 -7.36 0.72
C GLN A 100 -0.62 -5.87 0.55
N ILE A 101 0.47 -5.08 0.43
CA ILE A 101 0.37 -3.63 0.23
C ILE A 101 0.17 -3.30 -1.25
N ILE A 102 -0.94 -2.68 -1.59
CA ILE A 102 -1.23 -2.24 -2.97
C ILE A 102 -0.81 -0.79 -3.21
N ASP A 103 -1.05 0.09 -2.24
CA ASP A 103 -0.52 1.46 -2.27
C ASP A 103 0.02 1.87 -0.91
N GLY A 104 1.11 2.64 -0.95
CA GLY A 104 1.75 3.18 0.24
C GLY A 104 3.04 2.47 0.66
N LYS A 105 3.60 1.54 -0.14
CA LYS A 105 4.86 0.84 0.17
C LYS A 105 5.97 1.80 0.59
N GLN A 106 6.22 2.85 -0.18
CA GLN A 106 7.29 3.82 0.13
C GLN A 106 7.06 4.48 1.50
N ARG A 107 5.82 4.87 1.79
CA ARG A 107 5.43 5.50 3.06
C ARG A 107 5.57 4.54 4.23
N LEU A 108 5.04 3.33 4.12
CA LEU A 108 5.09 2.33 5.19
C LEU A 108 6.53 1.92 5.50
N THR A 109 7.32 1.66 4.45
CA THR A 109 8.76 1.37 4.58
C THR A 109 9.48 2.51 5.30
N THR A 110 9.21 3.77 4.93
CA THR A 110 9.83 4.94 5.57
C THR A 110 9.52 5.02 7.06
N ILE A 111 8.26 4.81 7.44
CA ILE A 111 7.85 4.84 8.84
C ILE A 111 8.60 3.79 9.65
N PHE A 112 8.66 2.56 9.14
CA PHE A 112 9.36 1.47 9.83
C PHE A 112 10.86 1.69 9.90
N ARG A 113 11.50 2.16 8.83
CA ARG A 113 12.92 2.49 8.81
C ARG A 113 13.28 3.58 9.83
N TYR A 114 12.42 4.59 9.98
CA TYR A 114 12.63 5.61 11.02
C TYR A 114 12.49 5.02 12.43
N MET A 115 11.46 4.22 12.69
CA MET A 115 11.29 3.50 13.96
C MET A 115 12.47 2.56 14.28
N ASP A 116 13.15 2.04 13.25
CA ASP A 116 14.34 1.20 13.35
C ASP A 116 15.65 1.99 13.45
N ASN A 117 15.56 3.33 13.48
CA ASN A 117 16.74 4.23 13.53
C ASN A 117 17.65 4.11 12.30
N GLU A 118 17.11 3.83 11.12
CA GLU A 118 17.92 3.71 9.91
C GLU A 118 18.29 5.07 9.30
N PHE A 119 17.56 6.12 9.61
CA PHE A 119 17.87 7.49 9.17
C PHE A 119 17.39 8.52 10.20
N PRO A 120 18.02 9.71 10.25
CA PRO A 120 17.60 10.80 11.12
C PRO A 120 16.63 11.75 10.41
N ILE A 121 15.89 12.54 11.19
CA ILE A 121 15.34 13.82 10.75
C ILE A 121 16.26 14.96 11.21
N ILE A 122 16.14 16.14 10.59
CA ILE A 122 16.91 17.31 11.00
C ILE A 122 16.04 18.24 11.85
N VAL A 123 16.46 18.51 13.06
CA VAL A 123 15.80 19.43 14.01
C VAL A 123 16.83 20.48 14.43
N ASP A 124 16.59 21.74 14.15
CA ASP A 124 17.49 22.86 14.47
C ASP A 124 18.94 22.66 13.98
N GLY A 125 19.10 21.94 12.87
CA GLY A 125 20.40 21.62 12.25
C GLY A 125 21.07 20.35 12.78
N GLU A 126 20.49 19.69 13.77
CA GLU A 126 21.00 18.46 14.37
C GLU A 126 20.28 17.21 13.83
N GLU A 127 21.02 16.10 13.71
CA GLU A 127 20.47 14.80 13.36
C GLU A 127 19.77 14.17 14.56
N VAL A 128 18.47 13.82 14.40
CA VAL A 128 17.66 13.22 15.44
C VAL A 128 17.06 11.91 14.94
N PHE A 129 17.51 10.80 15.50
CA PHE A 129 16.96 9.48 15.26
C PHE A 129 15.74 9.23 16.15
N PHE A 130 14.94 8.23 15.81
CA PHE A 130 13.75 7.87 16.59
C PHE A 130 14.08 7.59 18.08
N LYS A 131 15.19 6.92 18.37
CA LYS A 131 15.67 6.63 19.74
C LYS A 131 16.02 7.88 20.55
N ASP A 132 16.38 8.98 19.87
CA ASP A 132 16.82 10.23 20.50
C ASP A 132 15.63 11.16 20.83
N LEU A 133 14.43 10.81 20.31
CA LEU A 133 13.19 11.51 20.61
C LEU A 133 12.76 11.33 22.07
N ASP A 134 12.18 12.35 22.65
CA ASP A 134 11.50 12.20 23.92
C ASP A 134 10.27 11.24 23.81
N ARG A 135 9.76 10.82 24.96
CA ARG A 135 8.64 9.87 25.04
C ARG A 135 7.39 10.36 24.31
N MET A 136 7.12 11.66 24.33
CA MET A 136 5.93 12.23 23.69
C MET A 136 6.07 12.24 22.16
N ALA A 137 7.25 12.56 21.66
CA ALA A 137 7.55 12.53 20.23
C ALA A 137 7.56 11.09 19.69
N GLN A 138 8.16 10.14 20.42
CA GLN A 138 8.08 8.71 20.07
C GLN A 138 6.61 8.23 20.04
N HIS A 139 5.80 8.65 21.00
CA HIS A 139 4.39 8.30 21.05
C HIS A 139 3.65 8.80 19.79
N ARG A 140 3.95 10.00 19.28
CA ARG A 140 3.35 10.52 18.05
C ARG A 140 3.60 9.62 16.85
N ILE A 141 4.80 9.09 16.69
CA ILE A 141 5.12 8.15 15.58
C ILE A 141 4.47 6.79 15.81
N ASN A 142 4.54 6.27 17.03
CA ASN A 142 4.03 4.93 17.34
C ASN A 142 2.50 4.81 17.19
N PHE A 143 1.77 5.90 17.45
CA PHE A 143 0.32 5.90 17.63
C PHE A 143 -0.41 6.90 16.72
N PHE A 144 0.22 7.40 15.65
CA PHE A 144 -0.54 8.20 14.72
C PHE A 144 -1.58 7.34 13.96
N ASP A 145 -2.67 7.99 13.56
CA ASP A 145 -3.78 7.34 12.86
C ASP A 145 -3.40 7.01 11.40
N MET A 146 -2.96 5.78 11.17
CA MET A 146 -2.63 5.22 9.85
C MET A 146 -3.91 4.74 9.18
N ARG A 147 -4.56 5.61 8.43
CA ARG A 147 -5.78 5.23 7.70
C ARG A 147 -5.46 4.27 6.58
N ALA A 148 -6.26 3.23 6.45
CA ALA A 148 -6.10 2.24 5.41
C ALA A 148 -7.45 1.83 4.81
N GLN A 149 -7.41 1.53 3.52
CA GLN A 149 -8.45 0.85 2.79
C GLN A 149 -8.05 -0.61 2.68
N VAL A 150 -8.87 -1.51 3.19
CA VAL A 150 -8.57 -2.94 3.16
C VAL A 150 -9.60 -3.66 2.30
N TYR A 151 -9.10 -4.41 1.33
CA TYR A 151 -9.90 -5.28 0.48
C TYR A 151 -9.85 -6.70 1.01
N TYR A 152 -11.01 -7.29 1.23
CA TYR A 152 -11.15 -8.65 1.73
C TYR A 152 -11.67 -9.56 0.63
N SER A 153 -11.17 -10.80 0.58
CA SER A 153 -11.84 -11.80 -0.23
C SER A 153 -13.04 -12.37 0.53
N TYR A 154 -14.19 -12.44 -0.14
CA TYR A 154 -15.35 -13.18 0.39
C TYR A 154 -15.32 -14.62 -0.13
N ASN A 155 -15.88 -15.54 0.65
CA ASN A 155 -16.06 -16.96 0.29
C ASN A 155 -14.77 -17.76 0.12
N GLU A 156 -13.70 -17.40 0.84
CA GLU A 156 -12.40 -18.09 0.79
C GLU A 156 -11.70 -18.06 -0.59
N GLU A 157 -12.27 -17.37 -1.60
CA GLU A 157 -11.61 -17.18 -2.88
C GLU A 157 -10.59 -16.03 -2.78
N PRO A 158 -9.31 -16.28 -3.07
CA PRO A 158 -8.30 -15.23 -3.04
C PRO A 158 -8.59 -14.16 -4.09
N ILE A 159 -8.21 -12.91 -3.80
CA ILE A 159 -8.20 -11.83 -4.79
C ILE A 159 -7.20 -12.21 -5.86
N THR A 160 -7.68 -12.29 -7.11
CA THR A 160 -6.89 -12.71 -8.27
C THR A 160 -5.85 -11.67 -8.67
N ASP A 161 -4.83 -12.06 -9.43
CA ASP A 161 -3.81 -11.14 -9.92
C ASP A 161 -4.40 -10.04 -10.81
N ASP A 162 -5.42 -10.34 -11.61
CA ASP A 162 -6.14 -9.35 -12.42
C ASP A 162 -6.83 -8.31 -11.52
N GLU A 163 -7.48 -8.75 -10.45
CA GLU A 163 -8.12 -7.87 -9.48
C GLU A 163 -7.08 -7.01 -8.73
N LYS A 164 -5.91 -7.56 -8.38
CA LYS A 164 -4.81 -6.79 -7.76
C LYS A 164 -4.34 -5.68 -8.70
N ILE A 165 -4.18 -5.97 -10.01
CA ILE A 165 -3.82 -4.96 -11.01
C ILE A 165 -4.87 -3.85 -11.09
N VAL A 166 -6.16 -4.22 -11.09
CA VAL A 166 -7.26 -3.25 -11.15
C VAL A 166 -7.24 -2.33 -9.92
N ILE A 167 -7.09 -2.89 -8.72
CA ILE A 167 -7.01 -2.10 -7.49
C ILE A 167 -5.77 -1.18 -7.53
N PHE A 168 -4.62 -1.72 -7.91
CA PHE A 168 -3.38 -0.96 -8.03
C PHE A 168 -3.52 0.23 -8.97
N ASN A 169 -4.09 0.00 -10.17
CA ASN A 169 -4.31 1.05 -11.16
C ASN A 169 -5.26 2.14 -10.65
N HIS A 170 -6.29 1.76 -9.90
CA HIS A 170 -7.24 2.72 -9.35
C HIS A 170 -6.56 3.73 -8.41
N TYR A 171 -5.63 3.28 -7.56
CA TYR A 171 -4.99 4.16 -6.58
C TYR A 171 -3.73 4.86 -7.11
N ASN A 172 -2.98 4.20 -7.99
CA ASN A 172 -1.68 4.73 -8.43
C ASN A 172 -1.78 5.65 -9.65
N PHE A 173 -2.82 5.55 -10.46
CA PHE A 173 -2.95 6.37 -11.67
C PHE A 173 -3.98 7.51 -11.55
N ALA A 174 -4.68 7.61 -10.43
CA ALA A 174 -5.63 8.69 -10.20
C ALA A 174 -4.96 10.02 -9.78
N GLY A 175 -3.67 10.05 -9.39
CA GLY A 175 -3.11 11.25 -8.82
C GLY A 175 -1.62 11.55 -9.01
N THR A 176 -0.76 10.58 -9.31
CA THR A 176 0.68 10.85 -9.49
C THR A 176 1.20 10.11 -10.71
N PRO A 177 1.94 10.77 -11.62
CA PRO A 177 2.50 10.09 -12.79
C PRO A 177 3.49 9.03 -12.32
N GLN A 178 3.13 7.77 -12.45
CA GLN A 178 4.10 6.68 -12.48
C GLN A 178 4.70 6.59 -13.88
N GLU A 179 5.86 5.94 -14.00
CA GLU A 179 6.49 5.75 -15.30
C GLU A 179 5.48 5.14 -16.29
N GLU A 180 5.30 5.76 -17.43
CA GLU A 180 4.36 5.34 -18.47
C GLU A 180 4.60 3.87 -18.89
N GLU A 181 5.86 3.42 -18.85
CA GLU A 181 6.25 2.05 -19.17
C GLU A 181 5.62 1.03 -18.19
N HIS A 182 5.67 1.29 -16.90
CA HIS A 182 5.06 0.43 -15.88
C HIS A 182 3.54 0.36 -16.06
N LYS A 183 2.91 1.50 -16.30
CA LYS A 183 1.48 1.59 -16.57
C LYS A 183 1.07 0.80 -17.80
N ASN A 184 1.78 1.00 -18.93
CA ASN A 184 1.52 0.31 -20.18
C ASN A 184 1.69 -1.20 -20.05
N ARG A 185 2.68 -1.66 -19.27
CA ARG A 185 2.89 -3.07 -18.99
C ARG A 185 1.73 -3.68 -18.22
N LEU A 186 1.23 -3.03 -17.19
CA LEU A 186 0.07 -3.53 -16.42
C LEU A 186 -1.20 -3.59 -17.26
N TYR A 187 -1.43 -2.60 -18.13
CA TYR A 187 -2.56 -2.66 -19.07
C TYR A 187 -2.43 -3.79 -20.08
N SER A 188 -1.21 -4.09 -20.55
CA SER A 188 -1.00 -5.20 -21.48
C SER A 188 -1.36 -6.57 -20.90
N PHE A 189 -1.22 -6.76 -19.60
CA PHE A 189 -1.61 -7.99 -18.91
C PHE A 189 -3.13 -8.19 -18.95
N LEU A 190 -3.89 -7.13 -18.73
CA LEU A 190 -5.35 -7.17 -18.77
C LEU A 190 -5.89 -7.37 -20.20
N ASP A 191 -5.22 -6.83 -21.23
CA ASP A 191 -5.63 -6.99 -22.64
C ASP A 191 -5.44 -8.43 -23.17
N VAL A 192 -4.50 -9.18 -22.63
CA VAL A 192 -4.22 -10.58 -23.02
C VAL A 192 -5.24 -11.56 -22.44
N SER A 193 -5.87 -11.22 -21.31
CA SER A 193 -6.84 -12.10 -20.64
C SER A 193 -8.20 -12.20 -21.34
N THR A 194 -8.44 -11.44 -22.42
CA THR A 194 -9.70 -11.38 -23.17
C THR A 194 -9.70 -12.14 -24.49
N LYS A 195 -8.64 -12.91 -24.78
CA LYS A 195 -8.57 -13.83 -25.91
C LYS A 195 -8.66 -15.28 -25.44
#